data_2247dd34b59689d698cc8fee0d036fbd
#
_entry.id   2247dd34b59689d698cc8fee0d036fbd
#
_cell.length_a   1.000
_cell.length_b   1.000
_cell.length_c   1.000
_cell.angle_alpha   90.00
_cell.angle_beta   90.00
_cell.angle_gamma   90.00
#
_symmetry.space_group_name_H-M   'P 1'
#
loop_
_entity.id
_entity.type
_entity.pdbx_description
1 polymer ?
#
loop_
_entity_poly.entity_id
_entity_poly.type
_entity_poly.pdbx_seq_one_letter_code
_entity_poly.pdbx_strand_id
1 'polypeptide(L)'
;MQGKRILLGITGGIAAYKIAFLIRILKKRGAEVKCIMTPASSDFISPLVVATLSENPVGIEFWDKKTGVWTNHVDYGLWADVFVVAPLTANTLAKMAAGVCDNLFLATYLSMKCPTIVAPAMDLDMYVHPTTHRNLDQLIRD
;
A
#
# COMPACT_ATOMS: atom_id res chain seq x y z
N MET A 1 11.91 4.76 -15.68
CA MET A 1 11.36 3.76 -14.73
C MET A 1 11.37 2.34 -15.31
N GLN A 2 11.99 2.17 -16.47
CA GLN A 2 12.05 0.88 -17.18
C GLN A 2 12.58 -0.24 -16.27
N GLY A 3 11.83 -1.33 -16.13
CA GLY A 3 12.17 -2.50 -15.33
C GLY A 3 12.17 -2.31 -13.81
N LYS A 4 11.77 -1.15 -13.30
CA LYS A 4 11.64 -0.93 -11.84
C LYS A 4 10.42 -1.64 -11.30
N ARG A 5 10.60 -2.34 -10.18
CA ARG A 5 9.58 -3.13 -9.50
C ARG A 5 8.97 -2.29 -8.37
N ILE A 6 7.74 -1.87 -8.57
CA ILE A 6 7.01 -0.99 -7.64
C ILE A 6 5.93 -1.81 -6.95
N LEU A 7 6.02 -1.92 -5.64
CA LEU A 7 4.91 -2.39 -4.83
C LEU A 7 4.05 -1.17 -4.45
N LEU A 8 2.78 -1.21 -4.80
CA LEU A 8 1.82 -0.14 -4.51
C LEU A 8 0.87 -0.60 -3.41
N GLY A 9 0.93 0.07 -2.28
CA GLY A 9 0.06 -0.17 -1.13
C GLY A 9 -1.11 0.81 -1.13
N ILE A 10 -2.34 0.29 -1.08
CA ILE A 10 -3.56 1.10 -1.19
C ILE A 10 -4.34 0.99 0.11
N THR A 11 -4.66 2.12 0.73
CA THR A 11 -5.45 2.18 1.95
C THR A 11 -6.84 2.77 1.73
N GLY A 12 -7.75 2.57 2.67
CA GLY A 12 -9.17 2.87 2.52
C GLY A 12 -9.52 4.35 2.73
N GLY A 13 -9.38 5.14 1.68
CA GLY A 13 -9.77 6.54 1.64
C GLY A 13 -10.29 6.95 0.26
N ILE A 14 -11.02 8.07 0.20
CA ILE A 14 -11.63 8.56 -1.05
C ILE A 14 -10.57 8.71 -2.16
N ALA A 15 -9.37 9.16 -1.83
CA ALA A 15 -8.30 9.33 -2.81
C ALA A 15 -7.84 8.02 -3.50
N ALA A 16 -8.29 6.86 -3.03
CA ALA A 16 -7.97 5.57 -3.65
C ALA A 16 -8.44 5.48 -5.12
N TYR A 17 -9.48 6.22 -5.53
CA TYR A 17 -9.93 6.23 -6.92
C TYR A 17 -8.84 6.70 -7.91
N LYS A 18 -7.90 7.53 -7.45
CA LYS A 18 -6.79 8.03 -8.28
C LYS A 18 -5.75 6.96 -8.61
N ILE A 19 -5.75 5.86 -7.88
CA ILE A 19 -4.74 4.81 -8.02
C ILE A 19 -4.82 4.11 -9.37
N ALA A 20 -6.01 3.98 -9.94
CA ALA A 20 -6.18 3.47 -11.29
C ALA A 20 -5.34 4.27 -12.32
N PHE A 21 -5.31 5.60 -12.20
CA PHE A 21 -4.49 6.47 -13.06
C PHE A 21 -2.99 6.29 -12.75
N LEU A 22 -2.62 6.20 -11.48
CA LEU A 22 -1.23 6.00 -11.08
C LEU A 22 -0.66 4.69 -11.64
N ILE A 23 -1.39 3.58 -11.50
CA ILE A 23 -0.97 2.29 -12.06
C ILE A 23 -0.72 2.42 -13.56
N ARG A 24 -1.63 3.02 -14.30
CA ARG A 24 -1.49 3.22 -15.76
C ARG A 24 -0.27 4.06 -16.11
N ILE A 25 0.00 5.13 -15.37
CA ILE A 25 1.16 5.99 -15.58
C ILE A 25 2.45 5.21 -15.34
N LEU A 26 2.53 4.45 -14.25
CA LEU A 26 3.70 3.65 -13.90
C LEU A 26 3.98 2.57 -14.95
N LYS A 27 2.95 1.83 -15.37
CA LYS A 27 3.03 0.82 -16.43
C LYS A 27 3.48 1.44 -17.75
N LYS A 28 2.88 2.58 -18.16
CA LYS A 28 3.29 3.29 -19.38
C LYS A 28 4.75 3.73 -19.36
N ARG A 29 5.31 3.99 -18.18
CA ARG A 29 6.73 4.34 -18.00
C ARG A 29 7.64 3.11 -17.87
N GLY A 30 7.12 1.91 -18.08
CA GLY A 30 7.88 0.67 -18.12
C GLY A 30 8.15 0.05 -16.75
N ALA A 31 7.44 0.47 -15.69
CA ALA A 31 7.54 -0.17 -14.39
C ALA A 31 6.75 -1.48 -14.34
N GLU A 32 7.26 -2.43 -13.56
CA GLU A 32 6.47 -3.56 -13.09
C GLU A 32 5.74 -3.16 -11.80
N VAL A 33 4.43 -3.40 -11.75
CA VAL A 33 3.60 -2.96 -10.62
C VAL A 33 2.89 -4.16 -10.02
N LYS A 34 3.11 -4.39 -8.72
CA LYS A 34 2.25 -5.25 -7.90
C LYS A 34 1.51 -4.38 -6.89
N CYS A 35 0.35 -4.84 -6.45
CA CYS A 35 -0.49 -4.09 -5.53
C CYS A 35 -0.85 -4.93 -4.31
N ILE A 36 -0.86 -4.29 -3.14
CA ILE A 36 -1.46 -4.80 -1.92
C ILE A 36 -2.49 -3.78 -1.43
N MET A 37 -3.55 -4.26 -0.84
CA MET A 37 -4.67 -3.44 -0.38
C MET A 37 -4.99 -3.77 1.06
N THR A 38 -5.31 -2.74 1.85
CA THR A 38 -5.96 -3.00 3.14
C THR A 38 -7.39 -3.53 2.89
N PRO A 39 -7.96 -4.37 3.77
CA PRO A 39 -9.33 -4.85 3.59
C PRO A 39 -10.33 -3.71 3.35
N ALA A 40 -10.25 -2.62 4.12
CA ALA A 40 -11.13 -1.47 3.97
C ALA A 40 -11.02 -0.75 2.62
N SER A 41 -9.87 -0.82 1.94
CA SER A 41 -9.69 -0.14 0.65
C SER A 41 -10.55 -0.72 -0.47
N SER A 42 -11.02 -1.95 -0.31
CA SER A 42 -11.93 -2.60 -1.27
C SER A 42 -13.29 -1.90 -1.39
N ASP A 43 -13.68 -1.10 -0.39
CA ASP A 43 -14.89 -0.29 -0.44
C ASP A 43 -14.72 0.99 -1.28
N PHE A 44 -13.47 1.37 -1.58
CA PHE A 44 -13.14 2.61 -2.29
C PHE A 44 -12.65 2.37 -3.72
N ILE A 45 -12.00 1.24 -3.98
CA ILE A 45 -11.56 0.83 -5.31
C ILE A 45 -11.67 -0.70 -5.44
N SER A 46 -12.20 -1.15 -6.58
CA SER A 46 -12.36 -2.59 -6.81
C SER A 46 -11.00 -3.30 -6.94
N PRO A 47 -10.78 -4.39 -6.18
CA PRO A 47 -9.60 -5.24 -6.38
C PRO A 47 -9.48 -5.76 -7.82
N LEU A 48 -10.60 -6.02 -8.49
CA LEU A 48 -10.62 -6.45 -9.90
C LEU A 48 -10.01 -5.38 -10.82
N VAL A 49 -10.35 -4.11 -10.61
CA VAL A 49 -9.79 -2.99 -11.39
C VAL A 49 -8.28 -2.90 -11.16
N VAL A 50 -7.85 -2.97 -9.90
CA VAL A 50 -6.43 -2.90 -9.52
C VAL A 50 -5.64 -4.06 -10.12
N ALA A 51 -6.14 -5.29 -10.02
CA ALA A 51 -5.50 -6.48 -10.60
C ALA A 51 -5.39 -6.38 -12.12
N THR A 52 -6.48 -5.95 -12.79
CA THR A 52 -6.52 -5.81 -14.25
C THR A 52 -5.50 -4.78 -14.74
N LEU A 53 -5.43 -3.60 -14.11
CA LEU A 53 -4.53 -2.53 -14.52
C LEU A 53 -3.06 -2.82 -14.20
N SER A 54 -2.78 -3.47 -13.09
CA SER A 54 -1.42 -3.88 -12.71
C SER A 54 -0.94 -5.12 -13.44
N GLU A 55 -1.87 -5.89 -14.05
CA GLU A 55 -1.60 -7.21 -14.67
C GLU A 55 -1.04 -8.23 -13.67
N ASN A 56 -1.37 -8.08 -12.41
CA ASN A 56 -0.92 -8.94 -11.32
C ASN A 56 -2.05 -9.19 -10.32
N PRO A 57 -2.06 -10.34 -9.63
CA PRO A 57 -2.95 -10.55 -8.50
C PRO A 57 -2.73 -9.50 -7.41
N VAL A 58 -3.80 -9.13 -6.71
CA VAL A 58 -3.76 -8.17 -5.60
C VAL A 58 -3.76 -8.91 -4.27
N GLY A 59 -2.81 -8.58 -3.40
CA GLY A 59 -2.77 -9.10 -2.04
C GLY A 59 -3.69 -8.27 -1.12
N ILE A 60 -4.63 -8.94 -0.44
CA ILE A 60 -5.52 -8.30 0.55
C ILE A 60 -5.46 -9.06 1.87
N GLU A 61 -5.64 -10.38 1.81
CA GLU A 61 -5.68 -11.28 2.96
C GLU A 61 -4.41 -12.12 3.06
N PHE A 62 -4.06 -12.55 4.27
CA PHE A 62 -2.91 -13.43 4.49
C PHE A 62 -3.06 -14.78 3.78
N TRP A 63 -4.28 -15.26 3.61
CA TRP A 63 -4.57 -16.53 2.93
C TRP A 63 -5.95 -16.48 2.28
N ASP A 64 -6.10 -17.29 1.25
CA ASP A 64 -7.40 -17.55 0.65
C ASP A 64 -8.22 -18.45 1.60
N LYS A 65 -9.38 -17.97 2.04
CA LYS A 65 -10.24 -18.67 3.00
C LYS A 65 -10.83 -19.98 2.47
N LYS A 66 -10.92 -20.11 1.13
CA LYS A 66 -11.49 -21.33 0.49
C LYS A 66 -10.43 -22.39 0.28
N THR A 67 -9.24 -22.00 -0.12
CA THR A 67 -8.16 -22.92 -0.52
C THR A 67 -7.09 -23.08 0.53
N GLY A 68 -6.99 -22.15 1.49
CA GLY A 68 -5.90 -22.08 2.47
C GLY A 68 -4.57 -21.65 1.88
N VAL A 69 -4.53 -21.21 0.61
CA VAL A 69 -3.29 -20.74 -0.02
C VAL A 69 -2.81 -19.48 0.66
N TRP A 70 -1.58 -19.52 1.16
CA TRP A 70 -0.93 -18.43 1.89
C TRP A 70 -0.37 -17.37 0.95
N THR A 71 -0.59 -16.08 1.29
CA THR A 71 0.07 -14.95 0.61
C THR A 71 1.33 -14.58 1.39
N ASN A 72 2.49 -14.79 0.79
CA ASN A 72 3.76 -14.54 1.48
C ASN A 72 4.12 -13.04 1.43
N HIS A 73 3.98 -12.35 2.56
CA HIS A 73 4.32 -10.94 2.71
C HIS A 73 5.83 -10.67 2.55
N VAL A 74 6.69 -11.66 2.88
CA VAL A 74 8.14 -11.54 2.72
C VAL A 74 8.53 -11.47 1.24
N ASP A 75 7.84 -12.20 0.37
CA ASP A 75 8.11 -12.19 -1.07
C ASP A 75 7.88 -10.81 -1.69
N TYR A 76 6.90 -10.07 -1.22
CA TYR A 76 6.71 -8.67 -1.63
C TYR A 76 7.90 -7.79 -1.23
N GLY A 77 8.40 -7.97 0.00
CA GLY A 77 9.54 -7.22 0.52
C GLY A 77 10.84 -7.48 -0.23
N LEU A 78 11.04 -8.73 -0.70
CA LEU A 78 12.20 -9.13 -1.50
C LEU A 78 12.08 -8.71 -2.98
N TRP A 79 10.84 -8.66 -3.48
CA TRP A 79 10.59 -8.35 -4.89
C TRP A 79 10.71 -6.86 -5.19
N ALA A 80 10.26 -5.98 -4.31
CA ALA A 80 10.12 -4.56 -4.59
C ALA A 80 11.45 -3.80 -4.57
N ASP A 81 11.62 -2.88 -5.51
CA ASP A 81 12.69 -1.87 -5.50
C ASP A 81 12.26 -0.61 -4.74
N VAL A 82 10.94 -0.38 -4.64
CA VAL A 82 10.32 0.69 -3.85
C VAL A 82 8.90 0.29 -3.43
N PHE A 83 8.55 0.63 -2.21
CA PHE A 83 7.18 0.51 -1.71
C PHE A 83 6.52 1.88 -1.69
N VAL A 84 5.42 2.05 -2.41
CA VAL A 84 4.66 3.31 -2.49
C VAL A 84 3.32 3.11 -1.82
N VAL A 85 3.06 3.82 -0.74
CA VAL A 85 1.77 3.81 -0.04
C VAL A 85 0.95 5.02 -0.47
N ALA A 86 -0.03 4.78 -1.30
CA ALA A 86 -0.89 5.81 -1.87
C ALA A 86 -2.33 5.29 -2.10
N PRO A 87 -3.35 5.92 -1.54
CA PRO A 87 -3.27 6.91 -0.48
C PRO A 87 -2.85 6.29 0.85
N LEU A 88 -2.26 7.10 1.75
CA LEU A 88 -2.02 6.70 3.14
C LEU A 88 -3.05 7.40 4.04
N THR A 89 -3.98 6.64 4.61
CA THR A 89 -4.94 7.16 5.58
C THR A 89 -4.33 7.37 6.96
N ALA A 90 -4.93 8.24 7.77
CA ALA A 90 -4.50 8.46 9.16
C ALA A 90 -4.51 7.16 9.99
N ASN A 91 -5.49 6.27 9.75
CA ASN A 91 -5.58 4.98 10.43
C ASN A 91 -4.37 4.09 10.12
N THR A 92 -4.05 3.88 8.84
CA THR A 92 -2.91 3.05 8.45
C THR A 92 -1.59 3.70 8.84
N LEU A 93 -1.46 5.03 8.72
CA LEU A 93 -0.30 5.79 9.20
C LEU A 93 -0.03 5.52 10.68
N ALA A 94 -1.06 5.61 11.52
CA ALA A 94 -0.93 5.36 12.96
C ALA A 94 -0.49 3.92 13.25
N LYS A 95 -1.05 2.95 12.53
CA LYS A 95 -0.67 1.54 12.67
C LYS A 95 0.78 1.28 12.23
N MET A 96 1.20 1.87 11.10
CA MET A 96 2.59 1.77 10.63
C MET A 96 3.55 2.35 11.67
N ALA A 97 3.29 3.57 12.16
CA ALA A 97 4.13 4.24 13.16
C ALA A 97 4.21 3.51 14.51
N ALA A 98 3.18 2.75 14.86
CA ALA A 98 3.13 1.97 16.11
C ALA A 98 3.60 0.52 15.95
N GLY A 99 3.98 0.08 14.74
CA GLY A 99 4.41 -1.30 14.48
C GLY A 99 3.28 -2.33 14.59
N VAL A 100 2.02 -1.93 14.38
CA VAL A 100 0.88 -2.85 14.36
C VAL A 100 0.97 -3.77 13.16
N CYS A 101 0.63 -5.04 13.34
CA CYS A 101 0.71 -6.08 12.30
C CYS A 101 -0.58 -6.92 12.27
N ASP A 102 -1.72 -6.30 11.99
CA ASP A 102 -3.03 -6.94 12.03
C ASP A 102 -3.64 -7.23 10.64
N ASN A 103 -2.90 -6.99 9.56
CA ASN A 103 -3.29 -7.33 8.20
C ASN A 103 -2.07 -7.59 7.30
N LEU A 104 -2.30 -8.13 6.10
CA LEU A 104 -1.25 -8.42 5.13
C LEU A 104 -0.43 -7.16 4.75
N PHE A 105 -1.09 -6.02 4.58
CA PHE A 105 -0.44 -4.76 4.24
C PHE A 105 0.63 -4.38 5.28
N LEU A 106 0.28 -4.40 6.57
CA LEU A 106 1.18 -4.03 7.66
C LEU A 106 2.31 -5.05 7.84
N ALA A 107 2.02 -6.34 7.69
CA ALA A 107 3.06 -7.38 7.71
C ALA A 107 4.05 -7.19 6.55
N THR A 108 3.55 -6.81 5.37
CA THR A 108 4.38 -6.50 4.21
C THR A 108 5.26 -5.28 4.49
N TYR A 109 4.69 -4.20 5.03
CA TYR A 109 5.47 -3.01 5.42
C TYR A 109 6.62 -3.35 6.37
N LEU A 110 6.36 -4.12 7.43
CA LEU A 110 7.40 -4.54 8.38
C LEU A 110 8.45 -5.47 7.77
N SER A 111 8.18 -6.05 6.61
CA SER A 111 9.10 -6.94 5.89
C SER A 111 9.86 -6.24 4.76
N MET A 112 9.62 -4.93 4.52
CA MET A 112 10.24 -4.20 3.42
C MET A 112 11.77 -4.13 3.57
N LYS A 113 12.46 -4.31 2.43
CA LYS A 113 13.92 -4.17 2.31
C LYS A 113 14.31 -3.00 1.41
N CYS A 114 13.33 -2.24 0.93
CA CYS A 114 13.51 -1.12 0.02
C CYS A 114 12.94 0.17 0.63
N PRO A 115 13.26 1.34 0.08
CA PRO A 115 12.67 2.60 0.51
C PRO A 115 11.15 2.59 0.40
N THR A 116 10.50 3.22 1.38
CA THR A 116 9.05 3.44 1.40
C THR A 116 8.73 4.89 1.14
N ILE A 117 7.84 5.15 0.19
CA ILE A 117 7.31 6.48 -0.12
C ILE A 117 5.84 6.51 0.29
N VAL A 118 5.41 7.54 1.01
CA VAL A 118 4.03 7.65 1.47
C VAL A 118 3.36 8.90 0.91
N ALA A 119 2.09 8.78 0.55
CA ALA A 119 1.23 9.88 0.09
C ALA A 119 0.03 10.02 1.04
N PRO A 120 0.17 10.77 2.15
CA PRO A 120 -0.92 10.98 3.09
C PRO A 120 -2.12 11.65 2.42
N ALA A 121 -3.32 11.15 2.72
CA ALA A 121 -4.58 11.71 2.24
C ALA A 121 -5.64 11.63 3.32
N MET A 122 -6.09 12.79 3.78
CA MET A 122 -7.09 12.96 4.84
C MET A 122 -7.61 14.39 4.84
N ASP A 123 -8.65 14.66 5.62
CA ASP A 123 -9.14 16.02 5.83
C ASP A 123 -8.05 16.90 6.47
N LEU A 124 -8.14 18.21 6.21
CA LEU A 124 -7.13 19.17 6.66
C LEU A 124 -6.96 19.16 8.19
N ASP A 125 -8.06 19.10 8.93
CA ASP A 125 -8.02 19.08 10.39
C ASP A 125 -7.32 17.83 10.93
N MET A 126 -7.50 16.69 10.28
CA MET A 126 -6.77 15.47 10.60
C MET A 126 -5.28 15.58 10.25
N TYR A 127 -4.98 16.22 9.12
CA TYR A 127 -3.60 16.37 8.66
C TYR A 127 -2.78 17.26 9.60
N VAL A 128 -3.35 18.40 10.07
CA VAL A 128 -2.67 19.33 10.97
C VAL A 128 -2.66 18.86 12.43
N HIS A 129 -3.35 17.79 12.77
CA HIS A 129 -3.40 17.29 14.14
C HIS A 129 -2.02 16.84 14.62
N PRO A 130 -1.60 17.22 15.85
CA PRO A 130 -0.25 16.90 16.36
C PRO A 130 0.09 15.40 16.30
N THR A 131 -0.90 14.52 16.50
CA THR A 131 -0.69 13.06 16.41
C THR A 131 -0.32 12.63 15.00
N THR A 132 -0.93 13.21 13.97
CA THR A 132 -0.60 12.91 12.56
C THR A 132 0.82 13.31 12.25
N HIS A 133 1.24 14.52 12.65
CA HIS A 133 2.62 14.95 12.48
C HIS A 133 3.62 14.04 13.20
N ARG A 134 3.35 13.70 14.45
CA ARG A 134 4.19 12.77 15.21
C ARG A 134 4.33 11.42 14.53
N ASN A 135 3.25 10.88 13.97
CA ASN A 135 3.27 9.61 13.26
C ASN A 135 4.05 9.69 11.93
N LEU A 136 3.92 10.79 11.19
CA LEU A 136 4.74 11.04 9.99
C LEU A 136 6.22 11.16 10.33
N ASP A 137 6.56 11.91 11.37
CA ASP A 137 7.92 12.05 11.86
C ASP A 137 8.51 10.70 12.31
N GLN A 138 7.68 9.82 12.87
CA GLN A 138 8.11 8.47 13.24
C GLN A 138 8.47 7.67 11.99
N LEU A 139 7.64 7.67 10.94
CA LEU A 139 7.96 6.96 9.69
C LEU A 139 9.22 7.49 8.99
N ILE A 140 9.53 8.77 9.16
CA ILE A 140 10.76 9.36 8.59
C ILE A 140 12.01 8.88 9.34
N ARG A 141 11.89 8.59 10.64
CA ARG A 141 13.00 8.08 11.46
C ARG A 141 13.26 6.59 11.27
N ASP A 142 12.24 5.82 10.92
CA ASP A 142 12.30 4.36 10.74
C ASP A 142 12.86 3.99 9.35
#